data_ebbb036e1414d37dcac377dd62007edf
#
_entry.id   ebbb036e1414d37dcac377dd62007edf
#
_cell.length_a   1.000
_cell.length_b   1.000
_cell.length_c   1.000
_cell.angle_alpha   90.00
_cell.angle_beta   90.00
_cell.angle_gamma   90.00
#
_symmetry.space_group_name_H-M   'P 1'
#
loop_
_entity.id
_entity.type
_entity.pdbx_description
1 polymer ?
#
loop_
_entity_poly.entity_id
_entity_poly.type
_entity_poly.pdbx_seq_one_letter_code
_entity_poly.pdbx_strand_id
1 'polypeptide(L)'
;RISFYNAIKLICLFIICMTTFIAYANIQQPFSFDEIPTDLVPEYLRMELHGNSRITQRHQCRRLAHFLLWQLLKTAGKSTALLEQIYRTQSGRPQFSVDNIDFNISHSGDWVAVLLHINKSEKSAVGIDIEFSKKRSFSALMAHFAPQAEQEWFAKQLDEEQAFYRCWCLREAVLKSQGVGIVKLSSVMHLPEQLQIFSDYCSKGELLFTDELPFYFAAFINQSKIQPHFYQWNGKELEEKNIKKSLIYQVNE
;
A
#
# COMPACT_ATOMS: atom_id res chain seq x y z
N ARG A 1 -1.55 -19.00 44.14
CA ARG A 1 -0.48 -19.06 43.07
C ARG A 1 -1.17 -18.95 41.74
N ILE A 2 -1.30 -17.71 41.23
CA ILE A 2 -1.72 -17.44 39.84
C ILE A 2 -0.55 -17.90 38.97
N SER A 3 -0.79 -18.90 38.12
CA SER A 3 0.23 -19.53 37.29
C SER A 3 0.89 -18.49 36.40
N PHE A 4 2.20 -18.46 36.32
CA PHE A 4 3.04 -17.66 35.42
C PHE A 4 2.57 -17.76 33.96
N TYR A 5 1.91 -18.84 33.58
CA TYR A 5 1.32 -19.09 32.28
C TYR A 5 0.13 -18.15 31.97
N ASN A 6 -0.66 -17.80 32.98
CA ASN A 6 -1.78 -16.84 32.79
C ASN A 6 -1.29 -15.38 32.72
N ALA A 7 -0.17 -15.06 33.34
CA ALA A 7 0.43 -13.72 33.23
C ALA A 7 1.03 -13.48 31.85
N ILE A 8 1.68 -14.48 31.25
CA ILE A 8 2.22 -14.41 29.88
C ILE A 8 1.08 -14.33 28.85
N LYS A 9 -0.02 -15.05 29.03
CA LYS A 9 -1.20 -14.96 28.17
C LYS A 9 -1.92 -13.62 28.31
N LEU A 10 -1.92 -13.02 29.51
CA LEU A 10 -2.48 -11.69 29.74
C LEU A 10 -1.57 -10.59 29.18
N ILE A 11 -0.25 -10.75 29.21
CA ILE A 11 0.72 -9.81 28.62
C ILE A 11 0.66 -9.86 27.10
N CYS A 12 0.45 -11.02 26.47
CA CYS A 12 0.21 -11.14 25.03
C CYS A 12 -1.13 -10.52 24.58
N LEU A 13 -2.12 -10.40 25.45
CA LEU A 13 -3.41 -9.75 25.13
C LEU A 13 -3.36 -8.21 25.23
N PHE A 14 -2.29 -7.62 25.78
CA PHE A 14 -2.17 -6.16 25.98
C PHE A 14 -1.13 -5.47 25.10
N ILE A 15 -0.39 -6.22 24.27
CA ILE A 15 0.40 -5.64 23.21
C ILE A 15 -0.46 -5.70 21.94
N ILE A 16 -1.52 -4.91 21.88
CA ILE A 16 -2.11 -4.52 20.59
C ILE A 16 -1.12 -3.53 20.01
N CYS A 17 -0.08 -4.07 19.38
CA CYS A 17 0.87 -3.30 18.60
C CYS A 17 0.12 -2.59 17.48
N MET A 18 0.54 -1.38 17.18
CA MET A 18 0.32 -0.76 15.89
C MET A 18 0.74 -1.78 14.83
N THR A 19 -0.17 -2.14 13.93
CA THR A 19 0.09 -3.24 13.01
C THR A 19 -0.26 -2.83 11.59
N THR A 20 0.66 -3.11 10.68
CA THR A 20 0.50 -2.87 9.25
C THR A 20 0.42 -4.21 8.53
N PHE A 21 -0.61 -4.39 7.74
CA PHE A 21 -0.84 -5.55 6.91
C PHE A 21 -0.83 -5.12 5.44
N ILE A 22 -0.14 -5.88 4.61
CA ILE A 22 -0.08 -5.66 3.17
C ILE A 22 -0.46 -6.97 2.49
N ALA A 23 -1.51 -6.95 1.69
CA ALA A 23 -1.89 -8.08 0.86
C ALA A 23 -1.76 -7.74 -0.62
N TYR A 24 -1.27 -8.69 -1.41
CA TYR A 24 -1.19 -8.53 -2.86
C TYR A 24 -1.61 -9.80 -3.59
N ALA A 25 -2.12 -9.63 -4.80
CA ALA A 25 -2.52 -10.72 -5.67
C ALA A 25 -2.50 -10.31 -7.15
N ASN A 26 -2.51 -11.31 -8.01
CA ASN A 26 -2.72 -11.14 -9.45
C ASN A 26 -4.19 -11.47 -9.78
N ILE A 27 -4.85 -10.67 -10.62
CA ILE A 27 -6.25 -10.90 -11.02
C ILE A 27 -6.47 -12.22 -11.78
N GLN A 28 -5.41 -12.86 -12.25
CA GLN A 28 -5.47 -14.19 -12.87
C GLN A 28 -5.61 -15.33 -11.84
N GLN A 29 -5.36 -15.06 -10.57
CA GLN A 29 -5.61 -16.02 -9.49
C GLN A 29 -7.11 -16.04 -9.16
N PRO A 30 -7.70 -17.22 -8.95
CA PRO A 30 -9.09 -17.30 -8.55
C PRO A 30 -9.28 -16.67 -7.15
N PHE A 31 -10.40 -15.99 -6.95
CA PHE A 31 -10.82 -15.47 -5.65
C PHE A 31 -12.34 -15.50 -5.54
N SER A 32 -12.84 -15.93 -4.39
CA SER A 32 -14.26 -16.13 -4.14
C SER A 32 -14.90 -14.80 -3.70
N PHE A 33 -15.11 -13.89 -4.67
CA PHE A 33 -15.71 -12.59 -4.42
C PHE A 33 -17.11 -12.71 -3.80
N ASP A 34 -17.86 -13.75 -4.16
CA ASP A 34 -19.24 -14.01 -3.69
C ASP A 34 -19.30 -14.49 -2.23
N GLU A 35 -18.15 -14.81 -1.60
CA GLU A 35 -18.08 -15.06 -0.17
C GLU A 35 -18.20 -13.79 0.68
N ILE A 36 -18.00 -12.62 0.07
CA ILE A 36 -18.19 -11.34 0.76
C ILE A 36 -19.72 -11.12 0.91
N PRO A 37 -20.23 -10.89 2.12
CA PRO A 37 -21.64 -10.54 2.32
C PRO A 37 -22.08 -9.39 1.40
N THR A 38 -23.22 -9.55 0.75
CA THR A 38 -23.67 -8.64 -0.31
C THR A 38 -23.85 -7.18 0.16
N ASP A 39 -24.20 -6.99 1.41
CA ASP A 39 -24.30 -5.68 2.08
C ASP A 39 -22.94 -4.99 2.21
N LEU A 40 -21.84 -5.75 2.30
CA LEU A 40 -20.48 -5.23 2.35
C LEU A 40 -19.89 -4.92 0.95
N VAL A 41 -20.59 -5.27 -0.12
CA VAL A 41 -20.13 -5.07 -1.50
C VAL A 41 -20.79 -3.84 -2.12
N PRO A 42 -20.03 -2.80 -2.50
CA PRO A 42 -20.56 -1.66 -3.23
C PRO A 42 -21.25 -2.09 -4.53
N GLU A 43 -22.37 -1.46 -4.87
CA GLU A 43 -23.20 -1.83 -6.02
C GLU A 43 -22.40 -1.94 -7.33
N TYR A 44 -21.49 -1.01 -7.58
CA TYR A 44 -20.66 -0.99 -8.79
C TYR A 44 -19.66 -2.16 -8.89
N LEU A 45 -19.47 -2.95 -7.84
CA LEU A 45 -18.61 -4.16 -7.82
C LEU A 45 -19.41 -5.47 -7.92
N ARG A 46 -20.73 -5.44 -7.76
CA ARG A 46 -21.59 -6.64 -7.72
C ARG A 46 -21.66 -7.35 -9.08
N MET A 47 -21.66 -6.57 -10.16
CA MET A 47 -21.71 -7.15 -11.50
C MET A 47 -20.29 -7.51 -12.01
N GLU A 48 -20.15 -8.70 -12.58
CA GLU A 48 -18.96 -9.04 -13.34
C GLU A 48 -19.02 -8.42 -14.75
N LEU A 49 -17.90 -7.85 -15.17
CA LEU A 49 -17.70 -7.40 -16.54
C LEU A 49 -16.87 -8.44 -17.28
N HIS A 50 -17.36 -8.90 -18.41
CA HIS A 50 -16.67 -9.85 -19.26
C HIS A 50 -16.00 -9.16 -20.46
N GLY A 51 -14.89 -9.73 -20.92
CA GLY A 51 -14.14 -9.24 -22.09
C GLY A 51 -12.67 -8.92 -21.75
N ASN A 52 -11.89 -8.61 -22.78
CA ASN A 52 -10.46 -8.30 -22.67
C ASN A 52 -10.17 -6.79 -22.75
N SER A 53 -11.08 -5.94 -22.29
CA SER A 53 -10.90 -4.51 -22.32
C SER A 53 -10.13 -4.02 -21.08
N ARG A 54 -9.48 -2.86 -21.19
CA ARG A 54 -8.88 -2.18 -20.04
C ARG A 54 -9.91 -1.85 -18.95
N ILE A 55 -11.18 -1.68 -19.34
CA ILE A 55 -12.28 -1.42 -18.40
C ILE A 55 -12.52 -2.66 -17.55
N THR A 56 -12.60 -3.83 -18.17
CA THR A 56 -12.78 -5.12 -17.49
C THR A 56 -11.61 -5.41 -16.53
N GLN A 57 -10.37 -5.23 -17.00
CA GLN A 57 -9.18 -5.39 -16.16
C GLN A 57 -9.24 -4.48 -14.92
N ARG A 58 -9.55 -3.18 -15.11
CA ARG A 58 -9.67 -2.24 -13.99
C ARG A 58 -10.80 -2.63 -13.03
N HIS A 59 -11.89 -3.14 -13.55
CA HIS A 59 -13.01 -3.61 -12.74
C HIS A 59 -12.59 -4.82 -11.89
N GLN A 60 -11.92 -5.81 -12.50
CA GLN A 60 -11.36 -6.96 -11.78
C GLN A 60 -10.35 -6.54 -10.73
N CYS A 61 -9.45 -5.59 -11.02
CA CYS A 61 -8.54 -5.03 -10.01
C CYS A 61 -9.29 -4.43 -8.82
N ARG A 62 -10.40 -3.72 -9.06
CA ARG A 62 -11.23 -3.14 -7.98
C ARG A 62 -11.92 -4.22 -7.15
N ARG A 63 -12.47 -5.27 -7.78
CA ARG A 63 -13.05 -6.41 -7.09
C ARG A 63 -12.00 -7.12 -6.24
N LEU A 64 -10.84 -7.42 -6.82
CA LEU A 64 -9.74 -8.05 -6.08
C LEU A 64 -9.25 -7.17 -4.92
N ALA A 65 -9.13 -5.86 -5.10
CA ALA A 65 -8.75 -4.94 -4.03
C ALA A 65 -9.75 -4.97 -2.87
N HIS A 66 -11.05 -4.99 -3.17
CA HIS A 66 -12.10 -5.08 -2.16
C HIS A 66 -12.06 -6.43 -1.42
N PHE A 67 -11.85 -7.52 -2.14
CA PHE A 67 -11.66 -8.85 -1.59
C PHE A 67 -10.42 -8.91 -0.66
N LEU A 68 -9.29 -8.39 -1.09
CA LEU A 68 -8.06 -8.36 -0.29
C LEU A 68 -8.25 -7.52 0.98
N LEU A 69 -8.93 -6.38 0.90
CA LEU A 69 -9.24 -5.56 2.08
C LEU A 69 -10.15 -6.31 3.07
N TRP A 70 -11.17 -7.01 2.57
CA TRP A 70 -12.03 -7.87 3.38
C TRP A 70 -11.23 -8.96 4.09
N GLN A 71 -10.34 -9.64 3.38
CA GLN A 71 -9.45 -10.67 3.96
C GLN A 71 -8.50 -10.08 5.01
N LEU A 72 -7.93 -8.90 4.74
CA LEU A 72 -7.05 -8.23 5.70
C LEU A 72 -7.77 -7.82 6.99
N LEU A 73 -9.01 -7.34 6.90
CA LEU A 73 -9.83 -7.05 8.09
C LEU A 73 -10.05 -8.31 8.93
N LYS A 74 -10.35 -9.44 8.30
CA LYS A 74 -10.49 -10.74 8.98
C LYS A 74 -9.16 -11.16 9.65
N THR A 75 -8.05 -11.09 8.91
CA THR A 75 -6.70 -11.44 9.40
C THR A 75 -6.31 -10.56 10.59
N ALA A 76 -6.66 -9.28 10.54
CA ALA A 76 -6.40 -8.31 11.61
C ALA A 76 -7.37 -8.43 12.81
N GLY A 77 -8.35 -9.34 12.78
CA GLY A 77 -9.38 -9.46 13.81
C GLY A 77 -10.29 -8.24 13.92
N LYS A 78 -10.48 -7.50 12.82
CA LYS A 78 -11.34 -6.32 12.76
C LYS A 78 -12.70 -6.66 12.16
N SER A 79 -13.73 -5.89 12.53
CA SER A 79 -15.06 -6.05 11.94
C SER A 79 -15.02 -5.77 10.44
N THR A 80 -15.53 -6.70 9.65
CA THR A 80 -15.69 -6.52 8.20
C THR A 80 -16.78 -5.50 7.85
N ALA A 81 -17.68 -5.14 8.79
CA ALA A 81 -18.64 -4.07 8.63
C ALA A 81 -17.99 -2.67 8.41
N LEU A 82 -16.68 -2.53 8.66
CA LEU A 82 -15.93 -1.34 8.25
C LEU A 82 -16.01 -1.08 6.74
N LEU A 83 -16.24 -2.10 5.92
CA LEU A 83 -16.39 -1.95 4.48
C LEU A 83 -17.60 -1.10 4.08
N GLU A 84 -18.71 -1.13 4.87
CA GLU A 84 -19.88 -0.28 4.67
C GLU A 84 -19.60 1.19 4.96
N GLN A 85 -18.57 1.46 5.79
CA GLN A 85 -18.20 2.78 6.24
C GLN A 85 -17.16 3.45 5.32
N ILE A 86 -16.83 2.83 4.19
CA ILE A 86 -15.91 3.43 3.22
C ILE A 86 -16.62 4.58 2.52
N TYR A 87 -16.03 5.76 2.64
CA TYR A 87 -16.43 6.92 1.87
C TYR A 87 -15.27 7.41 0.98
N ARG A 88 -15.56 8.27 0.03
CA ARG A 88 -14.54 8.92 -0.79
C ARG A 88 -14.35 10.36 -0.34
N THR A 89 -13.08 10.71 -0.14
CA THR A 89 -12.70 12.11 0.10
C THR A 89 -12.99 12.98 -1.13
N GLN A 90 -12.89 14.28 -1.00
CA GLN A 90 -13.04 15.20 -2.12
C GLN A 90 -12.07 14.90 -3.29
N SER A 91 -10.89 14.36 -2.98
CA SER A 91 -9.91 13.91 -3.98
C SER A 91 -10.21 12.53 -4.58
N GLY A 92 -11.27 11.85 -4.13
CA GLY A 92 -11.67 10.51 -4.58
C GLY A 92 -10.95 9.36 -3.87
N ARG A 93 -10.08 9.63 -2.88
CA ARG A 93 -9.41 8.60 -2.08
C ARG A 93 -10.44 7.85 -1.22
N PRO A 94 -10.52 6.52 -1.28
CA PRO A 94 -11.35 5.75 -0.36
C PRO A 94 -10.73 5.76 1.04
N GLN A 95 -11.57 5.90 2.07
CA GLN A 95 -11.15 5.98 3.48
C GLN A 95 -12.24 5.43 4.39
N PHE A 96 -11.86 4.88 5.55
CA PHE A 96 -12.82 4.57 6.61
C PHE A 96 -13.25 5.82 7.37
N SER A 97 -14.43 5.76 7.99
CA SER A 97 -14.94 6.84 8.85
C SER A 97 -14.27 6.90 10.23
N VAL A 98 -13.42 5.93 10.55
CA VAL A 98 -12.68 5.86 11.82
C VAL A 98 -11.24 6.35 11.63
N ASP A 99 -10.74 7.17 12.55
CA ASP A 99 -9.44 7.84 12.39
C ASP A 99 -8.24 6.92 12.61
N ASN A 100 -8.38 5.89 13.42
CA ASN A 100 -7.26 5.04 13.84
C ASN A 100 -7.05 3.80 12.95
N ILE A 101 -7.84 3.65 11.90
CA ILE A 101 -7.68 2.60 10.89
C ILE A 101 -7.71 3.27 9.52
N ASP A 102 -6.67 3.05 8.73
CA ASP A 102 -6.60 3.56 7.37
C ASP A 102 -6.13 2.47 6.42
N PHE A 103 -6.49 2.61 5.16
CA PHE A 103 -6.06 1.72 4.09
C PHE A 103 -5.76 2.49 2.82
N ASN A 104 -4.95 1.88 1.98
CA ASN A 104 -4.70 2.40 0.64
C ASN A 104 -4.56 1.25 -0.36
N ILE A 105 -4.82 1.53 -1.62
CA ILE A 105 -4.86 0.55 -2.71
C ILE A 105 -4.01 1.05 -3.86
N SER A 106 -3.22 0.15 -4.45
CA SER A 106 -2.56 0.38 -5.73
C SER A 106 -2.70 -0.81 -6.65
N HIS A 107 -2.65 -0.57 -7.95
CA HIS A 107 -2.62 -1.64 -8.96
C HIS A 107 -1.77 -1.23 -10.15
N SER A 108 -1.03 -2.19 -10.71
CA SER A 108 -0.25 -2.00 -11.93
C SER A 108 -0.25 -3.29 -12.76
N GLY A 109 -0.63 -3.19 -14.03
CA GLY A 109 -0.93 -4.37 -14.84
C GLY A 109 -2.05 -5.20 -14.22
N ASP A 110 -1.79 -6.49 -14.01
CA ASP A 110 -2.72 -7.44 -13.39
C ASP A 110 -2.52 -7.57 -11.87
N TRP A 111 -1.57 -6.85 -11.30
CA TRP A 111 -1.26 -6.89 -9.87
C TRP A 111 -2.04 -5.84 -9.08
N VAL A 112 -2.49 -6.26 -7.92
CA VAL A 112 -3.20 -5.42 -6.94
C VAL A 112 -2.52 -5.57 -5.60
N ALA A 113 -2.34 -4.46 -4.89
CA ALA A 113 -1.87 -4.45 -3.52
C ALA A 113 -2.77 -3.55 -2.66
N VAL A 114 -3.00 -4.00 -1.43
CA VAL A 114 -3.78 -3.30 -0.41
C VAL A 114 -2.96 -3.24 0.86
N LEU A 115 -2.86 -2.04 1.43
CA LEU A 115 -2.28 -1.79 2.74
C LEU A 115 -3.41 -1.48 3.72
N LEU A 116 -3.43 -2.14 4.86
CA LEU A 116 -4.28 -1.87 6.02
C LEU A 116 -3.40 -1.55 7.22
N HIS A 117 -3.61 -0.40 7.84
CA HIS A 117 -2.88 0.02 9.03
C HIS A 117 -3.83 0.29 10.19
N ILE A 118 -3.48 -0.22 11.35
CA ILE A 118 -4.25 -0.07 12.59
C ILE A 118 -3.37 0.60 13.62
N ASN A 119 -3.76 1.80 14.02
CA ASN A 119 -3.15 2.53 15.13
C ASN A 119 -3.95 2.34 16.42
N LYS A 120 -3.35 2.59 17.56
CA LYS A 120 -4.05 2.50 18.87
C LYS A 120 -4.98 3.66 19.14
N SER A 121 -4.52 4.88 18.91
CA SER A 121 -5.20 6.09 19.38
C SER A 121 -4.99 7.32 18.49
N GLU A 122 -4.05 7.26 17.55
CA GLU A 122 -3.73 8.38 16.68
C GLU A 122 -4.35 8.20 15.30
N LYS A 123 -4.52 9.30 14.60
CA LYS A 123 -4.98 9.28 13.23
C LYS A 123 -3.98 8.55 12.33
N SER A 124 -4.43 7.52 11.65
CA SER A 124 -3.65 6.81 10.65
C SER A 124 -3.68 7.55 9.32
N ALA A 125 -2.53 7.59 8.65
CA ALA A 125 -2.41 8.05 7.27
C ALA A 125 -1.43 7.16 6.53
N VAL A 126 -1.91 6.44 5.51
CA VAL A 126 -1.10 5.50 4.75
C VAL A 126 -1.25 5.69 3.25
N GLY A 127 -0.19 5.38 2.53
CA GLY A 127 -0.20 5.37 1.07
C GLY A 127 0.61 4.19 0.55
N ILE A 128 0.18 3.61 -0.56
CA ILE A 128 0.86 2.50 -1.21
C ILE A 128 0.97 2.78 -2.71
N ASP A 129 2.10 2.42 -3.28
CA ASP A 129 2.24 2.34 -4.72
C ASP A 129 2.93 1.05 -5.15
N ILE A 130 2.45 0.50 -6.28
CA ILE A 130 3.09 -0.62 -6.96
C ILE A 130 3.23 -0.32 -8.43
N GLU A 131 4.35 -0.73 -9.02
CA GLU A 131 4.57 -0.62 -10.47
C GLU A 131 5.14 -1.90 -11.05
N PHE A 132 4.39 -2.45 -12.00
CA PHE A 132 4.88 -3.57 -12.81
C PHE A 132 5.81 -3.04 -13.89
N SER A 133 6.97 -3.69 -14.04
CA SER A 133 8.00 -3.29 -15.01
C SER A 133 7.47 -3.11 -16.43
N LYS A 134 7.82 -2.00 -17.05
CA LYS A 134 7.52 -1.69 -18.46
C LYS A 134 8.69 -0.95 -19.07
N LYS A 135 9.12 -1.34 -20.26
CA LYS A 135 10.11 -0.56 -21.01
C LYS A 135 9.65 0.86 -21.27
N ARG A 136 10.43 1.83 -20.80
CA ARG A 136 10.17 3.27 -20.92
C ARG A 136 11.50 4.00 -21.13
N SER A 137 11.43 5.24 -21.58
CA SER A 137 12.59 6.15 -21.51
C SER A 137 12.65 6.75 -20.10
N PHE A 138 13.31 6.05 -19.20
CA PHE A 138 13.35 6.42 -17.77
C PHE A 138 13.98 7.78 -17.55
N SER A 139 15.10 8.10 -18.21
CA SER A 139 15.77 9.40 -18.10
C SER A 139 14.85 10.55 -18.53
N ALA A 140 14.07 10.37 -19.62
CA ALA A 140 13.12 11.37 -20.06
C ALA A 140 11.97 11.57 -19.05
N LEU A 141 11.50 10.47 -18.42
CA LEU A 141 10.48 10.56 -17.38
C LEU A 141 11.01 11.21 -16.11
N MET A 142 12.25 10.89 -15.68
CA MET A 142 12.90 11.54 -14.53
C MET A 142 12.99 13.06 -14.71
N ALA A 143 13.30 13.54 -15.91
CA ALA A 143 13.39 14.97 -16.20
C ALA A 143 12.08 15.74 -15.99
N HIS A 144 10.92 15.08 -15.96
CA HIS A 144 9.63 15.74 -15.73
C HIS A 144 9.33 16.03 -14.25
N PHE A 145 9.92 15.28 -13.33
CA PHE A 145 9.57 15.44 -11.90
C PHE A 145 10.75 15.52 -10.95
N ALA A 146 11.91 14.99 -11.33
CA ALA A 146 13.08 14.95 -10.46
C ALA A 146 13.96 16.22 -10.61
N PRO A 147 14.44 16.82 -9.53
CA PRO A 147 15.41 17.91 -9.59
C PRO A 147 16.75 17.43 -10.15
N GLN A 148 17.58 18.38 -10.63
CA GLN A 148 18.84 18.08 -11.29
C GLN A 148 19.77 17.14 -10.47
N ALA A 149 19.90 17.37 -9.17
CA ALA A 149 20.75 16.53 -8.32
C ALA A 149 20.29 15.06 -8.26
N GLU A 150 18.99 14.81 -8.29
CA GLU A 150 18.43 13.46 -8.31
C GLU A 150 18.59 12.81 -9.70
N GLN A 151 18.47 13.58 -10.78
CA GLN A 151 18.78 13.09 -12.12
C GLN A 151 20.25 12.70 -12.26
N GLU A 152 21.17 13.44 -11.65
CA GLU A 152 22.59 13.14 -11.61
C GLU A 152 22.90 11.88 -10.77
N TRP A 153 22.17 11.70 -9.66
CA TRP A 153 22.21 10.45 -8.88
C TRP A 153 21.69 9.27 -9.72
N PHE A 154 20.56 9.44 -10.38
CA PHE A 154 19.93 8.42 -11.22
C PHE A 154 20.87 7.98 -12.37
N ALA A 155 21.53 8.91 -13.05
CA ALA A 155 22.44 8.61 -14.14
C ALA A 155 23.68 7.76 -13.73
N LYS A 156 23.96 7.67 -12.44
CA LYS A 156 25.04 6.84 -11.88
C LYS A 156 24.59 5.44 -11.45
N GLN A 157 23.28 5.14 -11.52
CA GLN A 157 22.77 3.85 -11.10
C GLN A 157 23.00 2.78 -12.17
N LEU A 158 23.42 1.59 -11.77
CA LEU A 158 23.64 0.46 -12.67
C LEU A 158 22.34 -0.14 -13.17
N ASP A 159 21.30 -0.12 -12.34
CA ASP A 159 19.94 -0.56 -12.66
C ASP A 159 19.02 0.67 -12.77
N GLU A 160 18.92 1.21 -13.98
CA GLU A 160 18.08 2.38 -14.27
C GLU A 160 16.60 2.11 -14.00
N GLU A 161 16.14 0.88 -14.25
CA GLU A 161 14.74 0.53 -14.04
C GLU A 161 14.39 0.54 -12.56
N GLN A 162 15.18 -0.12 -11.74
CA GLN A 162 14.99 -0.13 -10.28
C GLN A 162 15.09 1.29 -9.70
N ALA A 163 16.06 2.07 -10.13
CA ALA A 163 16.26 3.43 -9.66
C ALA A 163 15.08 4.33 -10.04
N PHE A 164 14.55 4.22 -11.26
CA PHE A 164 13.37 4.96 -11.70
C PHE A 164 12.14 4.61 -10.87
N TYR A 165 11.81 3.31 -10.76
CA TYR A 165 10.62 2.89 -10.02
C TYR A 165 10.75 3.16 -8.53
N ARG A 166 11.96 3.14 -7.97
CA ARG A 166 12.22 3.64 -6.62
C ARG A 166 11.82 5.10 -6.47
N CYS A 167 12.31 5.99 -7.34
CA CYS A 167 11.96 7.42 -7.33
C CYS A 167 10.47 7.66 -7.53
N TRP A 168 9.82 6.89 -8.39
CA TRP A 168 8.41 7.01 -8.73
C TRP A 168 7.51 6.52 -7.61
N CYS A 169 7.66 5.25 -7.18
CA CYS A 169 6.79 4.62 -6.18
C CYS A 169 6.85 5.34 -4.82
N LEU A 170 8.04 5.81 -4.41
CA LEU A 170 8.19 6.59 -3.18
C LEU A 170 7.32 7.85 -3.19
N ARG A 171 7.33 8.61 -4.28
CA ARG A 171 6.53 9.83 -4.45
C ARG A 171 5.04 9.53 -4.48
N GLU A 172 4.65 8.54 -5.29
CA GLU A 172 3.25 8.13 -5.40
C GLU A 172 2.67 7.68 -4.06
N ALA A 173 3.40 6.87 -3.29
CA ALA A 173 2.94 6.39 -1.99
C ALA A 173 2.73 7.56 -1.01
N VAL A 174 3.65 8.53 -0.97
CA VAL A 174 3.51 9.73 -0.15
C VAL A 174 2.27 10.54 -0.56
N LEU A 175 2.10 10.83 -1.85
CA LEU A 175 0.98 11.63 -2.34
C LEU A 175 -0.37 10.92 -2.17
N LYS A 176 -0.42 9.61 -2.39
CA LYS A 176 -1.62 8.79 -2.20
C LYS A 176 -2.10 8.77 -0.75
N SER A 177 -1.20 8.92 0.23
CA SER A 177 -1.57 8.97 1.65
C SER A 177 -2.56 10.10 1.96
N GLN A 178 -2.51 11.19 1.19
CA GLN A 178 -3.39 12.35 1.33
C GLN A 178 -4.38 12.52 0.16
N GLY A 179 -4.43 11.56 -0.77
CA GLY A 179 -5.26 11.65 -1.97
C GLY A 179 -4.79 12.71 -2.97
N VAL A 180 -3.52 13.09 -2.92
CA VAL A 180 -2.92 14.02 -3.88
C VAL A 180 -2.50 13.26 -5.13
N GLY A 181 -2.80 13.82 -6.30
CA GLY A 181 -2.51 13.16 -7.58
C GLY A 181 -1.08 13.37 -8.07
N ILE A 182 -0.72 12.62 -9.14
CA ILE A 182 0.61 12.61 -9.78
C ILE A 182 1.10 13.98 -10.27
N VAL A 183 0.22 14.96 -10.45
CA VAL A 183 0.59 16.33 -10.84
C VAL A 183 1.51 17.02 -9.81
N LYS A 184 1.66 16.44 -8.62
CA LYS A 184 2.49 16.94 -7.53
C LYS A 184 3.78 16.14 -7.30
N LEU A 185 4.17 15.23 -8.21
CA LEU A 185 5.39 14.44 -8.08
C LEU A 185 6.65 15.29 -7.86
N SER A 186 6.77 16.40 -8.58
CA SER A 186 7.90 17.35 -8.45
C SER A 186 7.93 18.12 -7.12
N SER A 187 6.84 18.11 -6.35
CA SER A 187 6.78 18.74 -5.02
C SER A 187 7.23 17.82 -3.90
N VAL A 188 7.61 16.58 -4.21
CA VAL A 188 8.19 15.64 -3.26
C VAL A 188 9.70 15.60 -3.44
N MET A 189 10.43 16.11 -2.47
CA MET A 189 11.89 16.08 -2.47
C MET A 189 12.38 14.71 -1.99
N HIS A 190 13.19 14.05 -2.82
CA HIS A 190 13.80 12.75 -2.53
C HIS A 190 15.32 12.90 -2.46
N LEU A 191 15.88 12.49 -1.35
CA LEU A 191 17.32 12.45 -1.09
C LEU A 191 17.77 10.98 -0.98
N PRO A 192 18.09 10.33 -2.11
CA PRO A 192 18.26 8.88 -2.17
C PRO A 192 19.44 8.35 -1.34
N GLU A 193 20.52 9.11 -1.22
CA GLU A 193 21.71 8.71 -0.45
C GLU A 193 21.50 8.83 1.06
N GLN A 194 20.66 9.80 1.50
CA GLN A 194 20.30 10.02 2.89
C GLN A 194 19.11 9.16 3.34
N LEU A 195 18.44 8.48 2.42
CA LEU A 195 17.17 7.79 2.65
C LEU A 195 16.12 8.71 3.29
N GLN A 196 15.97 9.91 2.73
CA GLN A 196 15.04 10.93 3.21
C GLN A 196 14.07 11.38 2.11
N ILE A 197 12.86 11.68 2.54
CA ILE A 197 11.79 12.28 1.74
C ILE A 197 11.24 13.48 2.48
N PHE A 198 11.01 14.57 1.75
CA PHE A 198 10.30 15.74 2.28
C PHE A 198 9.13 16.11 1.39
N SER A 199 7.98 16.37 2.01
CA SER A 199 6.75 16.74 1.32
C SER A 199 5.82 17.49 2.26
N ASP A 200 5.26 18.60 1.78
CA ASP A 200 4.22 19.34 2.48
C ASP A 200 2.86 18.61 2.48
N TYR A 201 2.75 17.51 1.72
CA TYR A 201 1.50 16.77 1.53
C TYR A 201 1.33 15.59 2.49
N CYS A 202 2.26 15.34 3.40
CA CYS A 202 2.12 14.25 4.37
C CYS A 202 2.73 14.64 5.72
N SER A 203 2.32 13.92 6.76
CA SER A 203 2.93 14.01 8.09
C SER A 203 4.30 13.33 8.12
N LYS A 204 4.96 13.43 9.27
CA LYS A 204 6.14 12.59 9.57
C LYS A 204 5.78 11.11 9.53
N GLY A 205 6.77 10.27 9.21
CA GLY A 205 6.61 8.83 9.17
C GLY A 205 7.76 8.12 8.49
N GLU A 206 7.53 6.88 8.15
CA GLU A 206 8.47 6.05 7.40
C GLU A 206 7.86 5.58 6.09
N LEU A 207 8.74 5.35 5.14
CA LEU A 207 8.38 4.87 3.82
C LEU A 207 9.28 3.70 3.44
N LEU A 208 8.67 2.54 3.26
CA LEU A 208 9.35 1.32 2.87
C LEU A 208 9.35 1.19 1.35
N PHE A 209 10.50 0.81 0.77
CA PHE A 209 10.63 0.40 -0.63
C PHE A 209 11.21 -1.00 -0.71
N THR A 210 10.69 -1.84 -1.62
CA THR A 210 11.25 -3.15 -1.96
C THR A 210 11.02 -3.50 -3.43
N ASP A 211 11.96 -4.25 -4.00
CA ASP A 211 11.93 -4.85 -5.33
C ASP A 211 11.90 -6.39 -5.28
N GLU A 212 11.67 -6.99 -4.10
CA GLU A 212 11.57 -8.46 -3.94
C GLU A 212 10.21 -9.04 -4.34
N LEU A 213 9.21 -8.19 -4.58
CA LEU A 213 7.88 -8.59 -5.04
C LEU A 213 7.84 -8.70 -6.56
N PRO A 214 6.78 -9.29 -7.16
CA PRO A 214 6.61 -9.33 -8.62
C PRO A 214 6.48 -7.95 -9.29
N PHE A 215 6.61 -6.87 -8.52
CA PHE A 215 6.50 -5.47 -8.91
C PHE A 215 7.34 -4.63 -7.95
N TYR A 216 7.68 -3.41 -8.35
CA TYR A 216 8.27 -2.41 -7.45
C TYR A 216 7.20 -1.92 -6.48
N PHE A 217 7.58 -1.76 -5.23
CA PHE A 217 6.65 -1.50 -4.14
C PHE A 217 7.14 -0.37 -3.24
N ALA A 218 6.23 0.55 -2.89
CA ALA A 218 6.47 1.50 -1.81
C ALA A 218 5.23 1.65 -0.91
N ALA A 219 5.46 1.80 0.38
CA ALA A 219 4.41 2.05 1.37
C ALA A 219 4.83 3.12 2.37
N PHE A 220 4.04 4.19 2.45
CA PHE A 220 4.15 5.24 3.47
C PHE A 220 3.20 4.94 4.63
N ILE A 221 3.70 5.06 5.84
CA ILE A 221 2.94 5.00 7.09
C ILE A 221 3.37 6.16 7.97
N ASN A 222 2.42 6.91 8.52
CA ASN A 222 2.69 8.05 9.40
C ASN A 222 3.17 7.63 10.80
N GLN A 223 4.10 6.69 10.83
CA GLN A 223 4.70 6.15 12.05
C GLN A 223 6.17 5.78 11.83
N SER A 224 6.91 5.66 12.93
CA SER A 224 8.28 5.14 12.96
C SER A 224 8.32 3.66 13.36
N LYS A 225 9.41 2.98 12.98
CA LYS A 225 9.70 1.56 13.28
C LYS A 225 8.62 0.62 12.70
N ILE A 226 8.24 0.87 11.45
CA ILE A 226 7.26 0.05 10.75
C ILE A 226 7.80 -1.36 10.51
N GLN A 227 6.97 -2.35 10.79
CA GLN A 227 7.21 -3.77 10.49
C GLN A 227 5.96 -4.36 9.85
N PRO A 228 5.77 -4.17 8.54
CA PRO A 228 4.60 -4.68 7.86
C PRO A 228 4.61 -6.20 7.74
N HIS A 229 3.44 -6.83 7.94
CA HIS A 229 3.20 -8.21 7.55
C HIS A 229 2.76 -8.27 6.10
N PHE A 230 3.50 -9.00 5.29
CA PHE A 230 3.18 -9.18 3.88
C PHE A 230 2.47 -10.50 3.63
N TYR A 231 1.41 -10.46 2.83
CA TYR A 231 0.62 -11.63 2.45
C TYR A 231 0.42 -11.66 0.94
N GLN A 232 0.56 -12.83 0.36
CA GLN A 232 0.17 -13.09 -1.01
C GLN A 232 -1.08 -13.95 -1.04
N TRP A 233 -2.10 -13.53 -1.78
CA TRP A 233 -3.20 -14.42 -2.12
C TRP A 233 -2.73 -15.42 -3.18
N ASN A 234 -2.79 -16.70 -2.86
CA ASN A 234 -2.31 -17.79 -3.72
C ASN A 234 -3.43 -18.47 -4.52
N GLY A 235 -4.66 -17.93 -4.50
CA GLY A 235 -5.86 -18.50 -5.11
C GLY A 235 -6.74 -19.28 -4.13
N LYS A 236 -6.28 -19.48 -2.89
CA LYS A 236 -6.98 -20.23 -1.84
C LYS A 236 -6.98 -19.51 -0.51
N GLU A 237 -5.83 -18.96 -0.12
CA GLU A 237 -5.64 -18.30 1.17
C GLU A 237 -4.57 -17.21 1.11
N LEU A 238 -4.52 -16.34 2.12
CA LEU A 238 -3.43 -15.41 2.34
C LEU A 238 -2.23 -16.14 2.93
N GLU A 239 -1.16 -16.24 2.17
CA GLU A 239 0.11 -16.83 2.59
C GLU A 239 1.09 -15.73 3.01
N GLU A 240 1.60 -15.80 4.23
CA GLU A 240 2.57 -14.83 4.73
C GLU A 240 3.89 -14.92 3.95
N LYS A 241 4.43 -13.76 3.59
CA LYS A 241 5.69 -13.62 2.85
C LYS A 241 6.69 -12.82 3.65
N ASN A 242 7.91 -13.32 3.71
CA ASN A 242 9.01 -12.63 4.37
C ASN A 242 9.81 -11.82 3.34
N ILE A 243 9.79 -10.50 3.48
CA ILE A 243 10.61 -9.58 2.68
C ILE A 243 11.96 -9.41 3.36
N LYS A 244 13.02 -9.85 2.70
CA LYS A 244 14.39 -9.87 3.25
C LYS A 244 15.14 -8.57 2.99
N LYS A 245 14.82 -7.91 1.87
CA LYS A 245 15.51 -6.71 1.42
C LYS A 245 14.52 -5.57 1.23
N SER A 246 14.66 -4.54 2.03
CA SER A 246 13.90 -3.31 1.91
C SER A 246 14.75 -2.10 2.27
N LEU A 247 14.38 -0.95 1.72
CA LEU A 247 14.93 0.35 2.11
C LEU A 247 13.87 1.07 2.93
N ILE A 248 14.27 1.65 4.07
CA ILE A 248 13.40 2.49 4.90
C ILE A 248 13.88 3.93 4.78
N TYR A 249 12.97 4.78 4.36
CA TYR A 249 13.14 6.23 4.26
C TYR A 249 12.48 6.92 5.44
N GLN A 250 13.14 7.94 5.96
CA GLN A 250 12.52 8.86 6.90
C GLN A 250 11.78 9.96 6.14
N VAL A 251 10.55 10.25 6.53
CA VAL A 251 9.70 11.24 5.87
C VAL A 251 9.49 12.43 6.81
N ASN A 252 9.90 13.62 6.36
CA ASN A 252 9.79 14.89 7.09
C ASN A 252 10.49 14.90 8.46
N GLU A 253 11.60 14.17 8.59
CA GLU A 253 12.47 14.17 9.77
C GLU A 253 13.79 14.88 9.56
#